data_97f1aef7b1cd745f9c315d570562615a
#
_entry.id   97f1aef7b1cd745f9c315d570562615a
#
_cell.length_a   1.000
_cell.length_b   1.000
_cell.length_c   1.000
_cell.angle_alpha   90.00
_cell.angle_beta   90.00
_cell.angle_gamma   90.00
#
_symmetry.space_group_name_H-M   'P 1'
#
loop_
_entity.id
_entity.type
_entity.pdbx_description
1 polymer ?
#
loop_
_entity_poly.entity_id
_entity_poly.type
_entity_poly.pdbx_seq_one_letter_code
_entity_poly.pdbx_strand_id
1 'polypeptide(L)'
;RQRQMCIRDRFQSISKELKDNIENTVGVVHEIICIDNSKSQYDIFSAYNEGVKRSQYPLLCFMHEDILHYTSDWGKLLINHFRDLKVGLIGISGPRFISQIPGIWWGPGSTDAGKDAICQYSIDTNRADPTITYNTCFKPIADANAIEVVAVDGCFFCMRKSVFDKIRFDEINYKGFHFYDLDISLQVYMLGLKSLCVYDILIEHISNSKLDNEWLTNARIFFTKWKNCLPIVSYPVSAKERRVLEKNNLQTMNYIINENNRKPSHYYKFSEKLYLLRYCCDKKMLQSLIY
;
A
#
# COMPACT_ATOMS: atom_id res chain seq x y z
N ARG A 1 -6.25 20.56 -13.71
CA ARG A 1 -7.54 20.13 -13.12
C ARG A 1 -7.38 18.74 -12.54
N GLN A 2 -7.61 18.57 -11.24
CA GLN A 2 -7.41 17.32 -10.48
C GLN A 2 -8.72 16.81 -9.90
N ARG A 3 -8.73 15.53 -9.51
CA ARG A 3 -9.88 14.85 -8.93
C ARG A 3 -9.52 13.88 -7.85
N GLN A 4 -10.40 13.78 -6.89
CA GLN A 4 -10.38 12.81 -5.82
C GLN A 4 -11.49 11.80 -5.97
N MET A 5 -11.20 10.57 -5.56
CA MET A 5 -12.16 9.50 -5.46
C MET A 5 -12.14 8.99 -4.03
N CYS A 6 -13.29 9.02 -3.37
CA CYS A 6 -13.46 8.47 -2.02
C CYS A 6 -14.38 7.25 -2.12
N ILE A 7 -13.97 6.13 -1.54
CA ILE A 7 -14.80 4.94 -1.43
C ILE A 7 -15.19 4.69 -0.01
N ARG A 8 -16.44 4.33 0.20
CA ARG A 8 -17.01 4.11 1.50
C ARG A 8 -17.68 2.75 1.61
N ASP A 9 -17.31 2.00 2.66
CA ASP A 9 -17.82 0.65 2.90
C ASP A 9 -19.23 0.58 3.50
N ARG A 10 -19.71 1.61 4.21
CA ARG A 10 -20.91 1.46 5.07
C ARG A 10 -21.91 2.60 5.10
N PHE A 11 -21.72 3.71 4.41
CA PHE A 11 -22.62 4.87 4.52
C PHE A 11 -22.98 5.47 3.16
N GLN A 12 -24.10 6.19 3.10
CA GLN A 12 -24.63 6.75 1.84
C GLN A 12 -23.91 8.01 1.33
N SER A 13 -23.02 8.61 2.14
CA SER A 13 -22.32 9.84 1.78
C SER A 13 -20.98 9.96 2.49
N ILE A 14 -20.03 10.69 1.92
CA ILE A 14 -18.77 11.11 2.55
C ILE A 14 -19.06 11.87 3.86
N SER A 15 -18.24 11.70 4.90
CA SER A 15 -18.35 12.49 6.13
C SER A 15 -18.20 13.97 5.80
N LYS A 16 -18.95 14.82 6.52
CA LYS A 16 -18.80 16.26 6.34
C LYS A 16 -17.37 16.71 6.64
N GLU A 17 -16.77 16.15 7.68
CA GLU A 17 -15.40 16.45 8.09
C GLU A 17 -14.38 16.19 6.98
N LEU A 18 -14.38 14.98 6.38
CA LEU A 18 -13.47 14.66 5.28
C LEU A 18 -13.73 15.55 4.07
N LYS A 19 -15.01 15.78 3.72
CA LYS A 19 -15.37 16.65 2.61
C LYS A 19 -14.84 18.08 2.83
N ASP A 20 -15.12 18.67 3.99
CA ASP A 20 -14.66 20.02 4.31
C ASP A 20 -13.12 20.10 4.37
N ASN A 21 -12.45 19.05 4.87
CA ASN A 21 -10.99 18.96 4.88
C ASN A 21 -10.43 18.98 3.45
N ILE A 22 -10.95 18.16 2.55
CA ILE A 22 -10.55 18.12 1.15
C ILE A 22 -10.75 19.49 0.48
N GLU A 23 -11.95 20.06 0.59
CA GLU A 23 -12.31 21.37 0.00
C GLU A 23 -11.36 22.48 0.44
N ASN A 24 -10.97 22.47 1.74
CA ASN A 24 -10.12 23.50 2.35
C ASN A 24 -8.61 23.28 2.06
N THR A 25 -8.16 22.08 1.73
CA THR A 25 -6.73 21.77 1.68
C THR A 25 -6.21 21.41 0.28
N VAL A 26 -7.05 20.97 -0.64
CA VAL A 26 -6.60 20.50 -1.97
C VAL A 26 -5.96 21.58 -2.83
N GLY A 27 -6.46 22.81 -2.79
CA GLY A 27 -5.90 23.98 -3.46
C GLY A 27 -5.99 24.00 -4.99
N VAL A 28 -6.79 23.11 -5.60
CA VAL A 28 -7.00 23.01 -7.05
C VAL A 28 -8.45 22.66 -7.37
N VAL A 29 -8.87 22.94 -8.61
CA VAL A 29 -10.19 22.51 -9.09
C VAL A 29 -10.26 20.99 -9.08
N HIS A 30 -11.26 20.44 -8.43
CA HIS A 30 -11.44 19.00 -8.24
C HIS A 30 -12.92 18.61 -8.28
N GLU A 31 -13.19 17.33 -8.25
CA GLU A 31 -14.49 16.74 -7.90
C GLU A 31 -14.26 15.59 -6.93
N ILE A 32 -15.25 15.31 -6.12
CA ILE A 32 -15.27 14.16 -5.22
C ILE A 32 -16.27 13.14 -5.80
N ILE A 33 -15.79 11.92 -6.04
CA ILE A 33 -16.63 10.80 -6.49
C ILE A 33 -16.78 9.83 -5.33
N CYS A 34 -18.00 9.75 -4.78
CA CYS A 34 -18.34 8.77 -3.77
C CYS A 34 -19.02 7.57 -4.42
N ILE A 35 -18.60 6.37 -4.06
CA ILE A 35 -19.26 5.13 -4.43
C ILE A 35 -20.08 4.68 -3.22
N ASP A 36 -21.40 4.74 -3.35
CA ASP A 36 -22.31 4.22 -2.32
C ASP A 36 -22.24 2.70 -2.30
N ASN A 37 -21.72 2.16 -1.20
CA ASN A 37 -21.64 0.71 -0.95
C ASN A 37 -22.49 0.28 0.25
N SER A 38 -23.51 1.06 0.63
CA SER A 38 -24.42 0.76 1.74
C SER A 38 -25.13 -0.60 1.60
N LYS A 39 -25.23 -1.12 0.39
CA LYS A 39 -25.80 -2.44 0.07
C LYS A 39 -24.75 -3.54 -0.12
N SER A 40 -23.48 -3.27 0.20
CA SER A 40 -22.35 -4.20 0.03
C SER A 40 -22.27 -4.83 -1.37
N GLN A 41 -22.55 -4.05 -2.40
CA GLN A 41 -22.58 -4.51 -3.80
C GLN A 41 -21.22 -4.42 -4.49
N TYR A 42 -20.24 -3.75 -3.89
CA TYR A 42 -18.88 -3.59 -4.38
C TYR A 42 -17.87 -4.13 -3.36
N ASP A 43 -16.84 -4.77 -3.83
CA ASP A 43 -15.55 -4.83 -3.15
C ASP A 43 -14.72 -3.60 -3.54
N ILE A 44 -13.56 -3.39 -2.91
CA ILE A 44 -12.75 -2.19 -3.17
C ILE A 44 -12.28 -2.12 -4.64
N PHE A 45 -12.01 -3.27 -5.27
CA PHE A 45 -11.54 -3.36 -6.64
C PHE A 45 -12.60 -2.87 -7.63
N SER A 46 -13.81 -3.40 -7.54
CA SER A 46 -14.93 -3.03 -8.40
C SER A 46 -15.40 -1.60 -8.14
N ALA A 47 -15.38 -1.16 -6.87
CA ALA A 47 -15.70 0.21 -6.51
C ALA A 47 -14.68 1.20 -7.11
N TYR A 48 -13.38 0.93 -7.03
CA TYR A 48 -12.34 1.79 -7.61
C TYR A 48 -12.41 1.80 -9.15
N ASN A 49 -12.66 0.66 -9.80
CA ASN A 49 -12.90 0.60 -11.24
C ASN A 49 -14.11 1.46 -11.65
N GLU A 50 -15.22 1.40 -10.90
CA GLU A 50 -16.39 2.23 -11.15
C GLU A 50 -16.08 3.72 -10.99
N GLY A 51 -15.32 4.09 -9.99
CA GLY A 51 -14.88 5.45 -9.81
C GLY A 51 -14.00 5.96 -10.95
N VAL A 52 -13.06 5.14 -11.46
CA VAL A 52 -12.26 5.49 -12.67
C VAL A 52 -13.16 5.81 -13.86
N LYS A 53 -14.22 4.99 -14.09
CA LYS A 53 -15.17 5.22 -15.18
C LYS A 53 -15.89 6.56 -15.05
N ARG A 54 -16.34 6.92 -13.84
CA ARG A 54 -17.08 8.17 -13.58
C ARG A 54 -16.22 9.41 -13.65
N SER A 55 -14.90 9.26 -13.42
CA SER A 55 -13.99 10.40 -13.37
C SER A 55 -13.86 11.08 -14.74
N GLN A 56 -13.67 12.42 -14.77
CA GLN A 56 -13.48 13.21 -15.99
C GLN A 56 -12.10 13.90 -16.05
N TYR A 57 -11.29 13.90 -14.95
CA TYR A 57 -9.98 14.59 -14.89
C TYR A 57 -8.78 13.64 -15.08
N PRO A 58 -7.60 14.19 -15.43
CA PRO A 58 -6.44 13.38 -15.80
C PRO A 58 -5.68 12.76 -14.62
N LEU A 59 -5.89 13.24 -13.39
CA LEU A 59 -5.28 12.71 -12.19
C LEU A 59 -6.37 12.22 -11.24
N LEU A 60 -6.21 11.04 -10.69
CA LEU A 60 -7.13 10.38 -9.78
C LEU A 60 -6.44 10.14 -8.45
N CYS A 61 -7.07 10.58 -7.36
CA CYS A 61 -6.65 10.28 -6.00
C CYS A 61 -7.63 9.28 -5.40
N PHE A 62 -7.11 8.15 -4.96
CA PHE A 62 -7.82 7.11 -4.24
C PHE A 62 -7.51 7.28 -2.76
N MET A 63 -8.52 7.26 -1.92
CA MET A 63 -8.33 7.47 -0.49
C MET A 63 -9.38 6.75 0.34
N HIS A 64 -8.98 6.38 1.55
CA HIS A 64 -9.90 5.90 2.57
C HIS A 64 -10.73 7.05 3.14
N GLU A 65 -11.85 6.70 3.77
CA GLU A 65 -12.74 7.68 4.41
C GLU A 65 -12.25 8.17 5.77
N ASP A 66 -11.21 7.55 6.30
CA ASP A 66 -10.64 7.76 7.64
C ASP A 66 -9.29 8.47 7.58
N ILE A 67 -9.10 9.33 6.58
CA ILE A 67 -7.92 10.19 6.46
C ILE A 67 -8.31 11.67 6.58
N LEU A 68 -7.35 12.47 7.05
CA LEU A 68 -7.43 13.94 7.03
C LEU A 68 -6.11 14.50 6.48
N HIS A 69 -6.19 15.49 5.58
CA HIS A 69 -5.03 16.17 5.05
C HIS A 69 -4.62 17.33 5.95
N TYR A 70 -3.34 17.38 6.31
CA TYR A 70 -2.73 18.45 7.12
C TYR A 70 -1.94 19.44 6.26
N THR A 71 -1.58 19.04 5.04
CA THR A 71 -0.85 19.91 4.10
C THR A 71 -1.84 20.73 3.27
N SER A 72 -1.73 22.06 3.31
CA SER A 72 -2.48 22.95 2.42
C SER A 72 -1.93 22.84 0.98
N ASP A 73 -2.80 23.04 -0.01
CA ASP A 73 -2.44 23.00 -1.43
C ASP A 73 -1.82 21.67 -1.92
N TRP A 74 -2.09 20.56 -1.20
CA TRP A 74 -1.51 19.25 -1.54
C TRP A 74 -1.81 18.81 -2.98
N GLY A 75 -2.90 19.26 -3.56
CA GLY A 75 -3.21 19.02 -4.96
C GLY A 75 -2.22 19.67 -5.92
N LYS A 76 -1.69 20.87 -5.59
CA LYS A 76 -0.64 21.52 -6.39
C LYS A 76 0.68 20.77 -6.30
N LEU A 77 1.01 20.23 -5.11
CA LEU A 77 2.21 19.41 -4.91
C LEU A 77 2.13 18.13 -5.75
N LEU A 78 0.99 17.43 -5.75
CA LEU A 78 0.79 16.26 -6.60
C LEU A 78 0.96 16.56 -8.09
N ILE A 79 0.36 17.67 -8.59
CA ILE A 79 0.56 18.08 -9.99
C ILE A 79 2.04 18.29 -10.29
N ASN A 80 2.78 18.88 -9.36
CA ASN A 80 4.22 19.11 -9.54
C ASN A 80 5.00 17.79 -9.65
N HIS A 81 4.75 16.82 -8.77
CA HIS A 81 5.37 15.50 -8.87
C HIS A 81 5.02 14.76 -10.16
N PHE A 82 3.79 14.90 -10.65
CA PHE A 82 3.36 14.33 -11.92
C PHE A 82 3.88 15.10 -13.18
N ARG A 83 4.71 16.14 -13.07
CA ARG A 83 5.40 16.72 -14.24
C ARG A 83 6.41 15.75 -14.84
N ASP A 84 7.03 14.90 -14.05
CA ASP A 84 7.80 13.77 -14.58
C ASP A 84 6.85 12.73 -15.18
N LEU A 85 6.89 12.57 -16.50
CA LEU A 85 6.03 11.64 -17.23
C LEU A 85 6.31 10.17 -16.91
N LYS A 86 7.45 9.86 -16.27
CA LYS A 86 7.78 8.52 -15.79
C LYS A 86 7.05 8.17 -14.49
N VAL A 87 6.50 9.16 -13.77
CA VAL A 87 5.74 8.93 -12.56
C VAL A 87 4.32 8.50 -12.92
N GLY A 88 3.97 7.26 -12.58
CA GLY A 88 2.64 6.67 -12.78
C GLY A 88 1.78 6.67 -11.52
N LEU A 89 2.43 6.58 -10.34
CA LEU A 89 1.77 6.40 -9.05
C LEU A 89 2.50 7.19 -7.96
N ILE A 90 1.74 7.80 -7.07
CA ILE A 90 2.26 8.54 -5.90
C ILE A 90 1.45 8.13 -4.68
N GLY A 91 2.13 7.84 -3.57
CA GLY A 91 1.53 7.62 -2.25
C GLY A 91 2.35 8.29 -1.16
N ILE A 92 1.96 8.10 0.09
CA ILE A 92 2.63 8.65 1.28
C ILE A 92 3.34 7.58 2.11
N SER A 93 3.13 6.31 1.77
CA SER A 93 3.78 5.16 2.38
C SER A 93 3.88 4.01 1.39
N GLY A 94 4.88 3.15 1.59
CA GLY A 94 5.05 1.96 0.77
C GLY A 94 6.44 1.32 0.86
N PRO A 95 6.57 0.07 0.34
CA PRO A 95 7.81 -0.68 0.39
C PRO A 95 8.77 -0.29 -0.75
N ARG A 96 10.06 -0.30 -0.43
CA ARG A 96 11.16 -0.28 -1.39
C ARG A 96 11.66 -1.68 -1.73
N PHE A 97 11.15 -2.69 -1.02
CA PHE A 97 11.46 -4.10 -1.21
C PHE A 97 10.20 -4.96 -1.04
N ILE A 98 9.85 -5.76 -2.04
CA ILE A 98 8.83 -6.81 -1.93
C ILE A 98 9.51 -8.16 -2.11
N SER A 99 9.36 -9.03 -1.12
CA SER A 99 9.92 -10.39 -1.09
C SER A 99 9.34 -11.28 -2.20
N GLN A 100 10.04 -12.37 -2.51
CA GLN A 100 9.55 -13.41 -3.42
C GLN A 100 8.46 -14.28 -2.81
N ILE A 101 8.30 -14.25 -1.50
CA ILE A 101 7.35 -15.07 -0.75
C ILE A 101 6.31 -14.20 -0.06
N PRO A 102 5.14 -14.77 0.30
CA PRO A 102 4.12 -14.03 1.03
C PRO A 102 4.67 -13.29 2.24
N GLY A 103 4.30 -12.02 2.34
CA GLY A 103 4.72 -11.11 3.39
C GLY A 103 3.83 -9.88 3.44
N ILE A 104 3.96 -9.10 4.51
CA ILE A 104 3.35 -7.79 4.62
C ILE A 104 4.32 -6.74 4.10
N TRP A 105 3.83 -5.68 3.46
CA TRP A 105 4.70 -4.71 2.78
C TRP A 105 5.70 -4.01 3.72
N TRP A 106 5.33 -3.77 4.97
CA TRP A 106 6.22 -3.16 5.97
C TRP A 106 7.08 -4.18 6.74
N GLY A 107 6.82 -5.50 6.59
CA GLY A 107 7.55 -6.56 7.29
C GLY A 107 9.07 -6.51 7.10
N PRO A 108 9.59 -6.32 5.88
CA PRO A 108 11.04 -6.17 5.66
C PRO A 108 11.68 -5.07 6.49
N GLY A 109 10.97 -3.94 6.69
CA GLY A 109 11.41 -2.78 7.45
C GLY A 109 11.12 -2.82 8.95
N SER A 110 10.61 -3.92 9.49
CA SER A 110 10.14 -4.03 10.89
C SER A 110 11.24 -3.91 11.96
N THR A 111 12.50 -3.79 11.58
CA THR A 111 13.63 -3.56 12.48
C THR A 111 14.50 -2.42 11.98
N ASP A 112 15.29 -1.78 12.85
CA ASP A 112 16.24 -0.71 12.47
C ASP A 112 17.17 -1.11 11.33
N ALA A 113 17.61 -2.36 11.31
CA ALA A 113 18.49 -2.87 10.26
C ALA A 113 17.82 -3.01 8.87
N GLY A 114 16.50 -2.96 8.81
CA GLY A 114 15.72 -3.03 7.56
C GLY A 114 14.92 -1.75 7.26
N LYS A 115 15.01 -0.71 8.09
CA LYS A 115 14.20 0.51 7.99
C LYS A 115 14.25 1.20 6.63
N ASP A 116 15.37 1.07 5.90
CA ASP A 116 15.54 1.65 4.57
C ASP A 116 14.71 0.95 3.47
N ALA A 117 14.09 -0.20 3.80
CA ALA A 117 13.22 -0.93 2.90
C ALA A 117 11.78 -0.40 2.86
N ILE A 118 11.44 0.58 3.70
CA ILE A 118 10.11 1.21 3.75
C ILE A 118 10.22 2.73 3.69
N CYS A 119 9.18 3.33 3.15
CA CYS A 119 8.95 4.77 3.18
C CYS A 119 7.59 5.03 3.82
N GLN A 120 7.47 6.06 4.67
CA GLN A 120 6.21 6.49 5.25
C GLN A 120 6.31 7.92 5.74
N TYR A 121 5.22 8.69 5.51
CA TYR A 121 5.06 10.03 6.05
C TYR A 121 3.59 10.27 6.38
N SER A 122 3.21 9.98 7.64
CA SER A 122 1.84 10.05 8.10
C SER A 122 1.75 10.34 9.61
N ILE A 123 0.58 10.75 10.03
CA ILE A 123 0.12 10.68 11.42
C ILE A 123 -0.78 9.45 11.50
N ASP A 124 -0.44 8.48 12.33
CA ASP A 124 -1.22 7.27 12.52
C ASP A 124 -1.97 7.35 13.84
N THR A 125 -3.29 7.40 13.79
CA THR A 125 -4.18 7.51 14.97
C THR A 125 -4.95 6.22 15.16
N ASN A 126 -4.94 5.69 16.40
CA ASN A 126 -5.66 4.47 16.71
C ASN A 126 -7.17 4.77 16.80
N ARG A 127 -7.98 4.11 15.96
CA ARG A 127 -9.44 4.29 15.93
C ARG A 127 -10.13 3.91 17.25
N ALA A 128 -9.62 2.90 17.96
CA ALA A 128 -10.21 2.44 19.22
C ALA A 128 -9.88 3.37 20.40
N ASP A 129 -8.73 4.06 20.32
CA ASP A 129 -8.29 5.06 21.30
C ASP A 129 -7.59 6.22 20.55
N PRO A 130 -8.34 7.27 20.17
CA PRO A 130 -7.79 8.41 19.43
C PRO A 130 -6.74 9.22 20.20
N THR A 131 -6.54 8.98 21.50
CA THR A 131 -5.44 9.60 22.26
C THR A 131 -4.09 8.99 21.90
N ILE A 132 -4.08 7.81 21.29
CA ILE A 132 -2.88 7.12 20.80
C ILE A 132 -2.63 7.56 19.36
N THR A 133 -1.70 8.49 19.19
CA THR A 133 -1.32 9.06 17.89
C THR A 133 0.20 8.99 17.72
N TYR A 134 0.67 8.59 16.55
CA TYR A 134 2.09 8.49 16.22
C TYR A 134 2.40 9.29 14.96
N ASN A 135 3.40 10.17 15.03
CA ASN A 135 4.00 10.77 13.86
C ASN A 135 5.00 9.77 13.26
N THR A 136 4.70 9.23 12.10
CA THR A 136 5.53 8.23 11.44
C THR A 136 6.26 8.86 10.25
N CYS A 137 7.61 8.83 10.30
CA CYS A 137 8.45 9.29 9.21
C CYS A 137 9.60 8.32 8.99
N PHE A 138 9.43 7.41 8.03
CA PHE A 138 10.52 6.56 7.52
C PHE A 138 11.01 7.15 6.19
N LYS A 139 12.14 7.88 6.25
CA LYS A 139 12.72 8.63 5.15
C LYS A 139 14.17 8.22 4.90
N PRO A 140 14.43 7.16 4.11
CA PRO A 140 15.77 6.64 3.88
C PRO A 140 16.77 7.63 3.26
N ILE A 141 16.27 8.65 2.56
CA ILE A 141 17.09 9.70 1.95
C ILE A 141 16.64 11.04 2.52
N ALA A 142 17.42 11.58 3.46
CA ALA A 142 17.03 12.70 4.34
C ALA A 142 16.54 13.95 3.58
N ASP A 143 17.20 14.34 2.50
CA ASP A 143 16.90 15.57 1.75
C ASP A 143 15.93 15.38 0.58
N ALA A 144 15.45 14.15 0.34
CA ALA A 144 14.55 13.88 -0.77
C ALA A 144 13.09 14.25 -0.43
N ASN A 145 12.40 15.01 -1.28
CA ASN A 145 10.95 15.25 -1.14
C ASN A 145 10.10 14.11 -1.70
N ALA A 146 10.69 13.22 -2.48
CA ALA A 146 10.07 12.01 -2.99
C ALA A 146 11.11 10.89 -3.13
N ILE A 147 10.74 9.66 -2.81
CA ILE A 147 11.60 8.49 -2.90
C ILE A 147 10.88 7.42 -3.72
N GLU A 148 11.61 6.79 -4.65
CA GLU A 148 11.06 5.70 -5.47
C GLU A 148 10.81 4.47 -4.60
N VAL A 149 9.60 3.94 -4.69
CA VAL A 149 9.10 2.74 -4.00
C VAL A 149 8.62 1.71 -5.01
N VAL A 150 8.53 0.46 -4.59
CA VAL A 150 8.00 -0.64 -5.45
C VAL A 150 6.48 -0.57 -5.51
N ALA A 151 5.85 -0.24 -4.40
CA ALA A 151 4.40 -0.12 -4.27
C ALA A 151 4.06 0.98 -3.27
N VAL A 152 2.79 1.37 -3.20
CA VAL A 152 2.26 2.31 -2.21
C VAL A 152 1.19 1.63 -1.36
N ASP A 153 0.97 2.16 -0.15
CA ASP A 153 -0.14 1.78 0.72
C ASP A 153 -1.45 2.42 0.24
N GLY A 154 -2.54 1.70 0.44
CA GLY A 154 -3.85 2.03 -0.10
C GLY A 154 -4.60 3.16 0.60
N CYS A 155 -4.16 3.63 1.77
CA CYS A 155 -4.88 4.65 2.52
C CYS A 155 -5.02 5.97 1.74
N PHE A 156 -3.97 6.35 0.99
CA PHE A 156 -3.96 7.49 0.07
C PHE A 156 -2.95 7.30 -1.05
N PHE A 157 -3.41 7.29 -2.30
CA PHE A 157 -2.52 7.29 -3.46
C PHE A 157 -3.17 7.96 -4.67
N CYS A 158 -2.32 8.44 -5.59
CA CYS A 158 -2.75 9.15 -6.79
C CYS A 158 -2.12 8.57 -8.04
N MET A 159 -2.89 8.53 -9.14
CA MET A 159 -2.47 7.97 -10.42
C MET A 159 -2.91 8.85 -11.59
N ARG A 160 -2.22 8.72 -12.73
CA ARG A 160 -2.72 9.25 -14.01
C ARG A 160 -3.89 8.42 -14.50
N LYS A 161 -4.99 9.06 -14.90
CA LYS A 161 -6.13 8.35 -15.47
C LYS A 161 -5.75 7.55 -16.73
N SER A 162 -4.87 8.07 -17.57
CA SER A 162 -4.39 7.39 -18.79
C SER A 162 -3.68 6.06 -18.53
N VAL A 163 -3.21 5.80 -17.31
CA VAL A 163 -2.64 4.49 -16.95
C VAL A 163 -3.72 3.41 -16.97
N PHE A 164 -4.96 3.77 -16.64
CA PHE A 164 -6.10 2.85 -16.64
C PHE A 164 -6.58 2.42 -18.04
N ASP A 165 -6.04 2.99 -19.11
CA ASP A 165 -6.22 2.47 -20.47
C ASP A 165 -5.54 1.10 -20.65
N LYS A 166 -4.55 0.76 -19.80
CA LYS A 166 -3.73 -0.45 -19.88
C LYS A 166 -3.88 -1.38 -18.67
N ILE A 167 -4.25 -0.86 -17.52
CA ILE A 167 -4.37 -1.62 -16.27
C ILE A 167 -5.71 -1.33 -15.58
N ARG A 168 -6.06 -2.17 -14.58
CA ARG A 168 -7.26 -1.99 -13.77
C ARG A 168 -7.08 -2.65 -12.41
N PHE A 169 -7.90 -2.30 -11.44
CA PHE A 169 -8.01 -3.08 -10.21
C PHE A 169 -8.56 -4.46 -10.53
N ASP A 170 -7.90 -5.51 -10.07
CA ASP A 170 -8.20 -6.91 -10.44
C ASP A 170 -9.38 -7.48 -9.61
N GLU A 171 -10.59 -7.07 -9.96
CA GLU A 171 -11.85 -7.52 -9.35
C GLU A 171 -12.23 -8.98 -9.67
N ILE A 172 -11.45 -9.65 -10.53
CA ILE A 172 -11.70 -11.04 -10.92
C ILE A 172 -11.04 -11.99 -9.92
N ASN A 173 -9.76 -11.78 -9.63
CA ASN A 173 -8.95 -12.69 -8.82
C ASN A 173 -9.03 -12.37 -7.32
N TYR A 174 -9.19 -11.10 -6.95
CA TYR A 174 -9.28 -10.67 -5.56
C TYR A 174 -10.70 -10.36 -5.15
N LYS A 175 -10.96 -10.48 -3.85
CA LYS A 175 -12.21 -10.07 -3.22
C LYS A 175 -11.92 -9.33 -1.91
N GLY A 176 -12.89 -8.56 -1.44
CA GLY A 176 -12.81 -7.82 -0.18
C GLY A 176 -11.95 -6.57 -0.29
N PHE A 177 -11.02 -6.38 0.68
CA PHE A 177 -10.43 -5.07 0.93
C PHE A 177 -8.88 -5.04 0.83
N HIS A 178 -8.20 -6.15 0.54
CA HIS A 178 -6.74 -6.23 0.68
C HIS A 178 -6.02 -6.47 -0.65
N PHE A 179 -4.79 -5.95 -0.78
CA PHE A 179 -3.87 -6.12 -1.92
C PHE A 179 -4.25 -5.37 -3.21
N TYR A 180 -5.28 -4.53 -3.21
CA TYR A 180 -5.63 -3.69 -4.37
C TYR A 180 -4.53 -2.67 -4.68
N ASP A 181 -3.93 -2.14 -3.66
CA ASP A 181 -2.85 -1.15 -3.66
C ASP A 181 -1.52 -1.74 -4.16
N LEU A 182 -1.11 -2.87 -3.59
CA LEU A 182 0.10 -3.56 -4.02
C LEU A 182 -0.05 -4.10 -5.45
N ASP A 183 -1.23 -4.66 -5.79
CA ASP A 183 -1.46 -5.21 -7.11
C ASP A 183 -1.44 -4.15 -8.21
N ILE A 184 -2.14 -3.03 -8.01
CA ILE A 184 -2.12 -1.91 -8.97
C ILE A 184 -0.73 -1.29 -9.08
N SER A 185 0.03 -1.22 -7.98
CA SER A 185 1.40 -0.72 -7.96
C SER A 185 2.32 -1.57 -8.83
N LEU A 186 2.23 -2.90 -8.73
CA LEU A 186 3.04 -3.80 -9.57
C LEU A 186 2.60 -3.75 -11.05
N GLN A 187 1.32 -3.52 -11.34
CA GLN A 187 0.89 -3.27 -12.72
C GLN A 187 1.52 -1.98 -13.28
N VAL A 188 1.60 -0.90 -12.48
CA VAL A 188 2.30 0.35 -12.84
C VAL A 188 3.80 0.08 -13.10
N TYR A 189 4.45 -0.69 -12.20
CA TYR A 189 5.84 -1.10 -12.37
C TYR A 189 6.07 -1.87 -13.68
N MET A 190 5.17 -2.80 -14.05
CA MET A 190 5.26 -3.57 -15.30
C MET A 190 5.07 -2.71 -16.56
N LEU A 191 4.47 -1.53 -16.45
CA LEU A 191 4.43 -0.53 -17.53
C LEU A 191 5.73 0.27 -17.67
N GLY A 192 6.74 0.02 -16.80
CA GLY A 192 7.99 0.79 -16.76
C GLY A 192 7.83 2.19 -16.16
N LEU A 193 6.75 2.42 -15.41
CA LEU A 193 6.49 3.68 -14.70
C LEU A 193 6.99 3.58 -13.25
N LYS A 194 7.27 4.75 -12.66
CA LYS A 194 7.72 4.87 -11.28
C LYS A 194 6.56 5.04 -10.33
N SER A 195 6.70 4.45 -9.14
CA SER A 195 5.89 4.75 -7.96
C SER A 195 6.73 5.57 -6.98
N LEU A 196 6.17 6.63 -6.40
CA LEU A 196 6.86 7.50 -5.45
C LEU A 196 6.13 7.53 -4.10
N CYS A 197 6.91 7.52 -3.01
CA CYS A 197 6.48 7.97 -1.70
C CYS A 197 6.91 9.43 -1.55
N VAL A 198 5.97 10.36 -1.26
CA VAL A 198 6.23 11.79 -1.13
C VAL A 198 6.24 12.22 0.33
N TYR A 199 7.05 13.24 0.65
CA TYR A 199 7.27 13.73 2.02
C TYR A 199 6.85 15.21 2.21
N ASP A 200 6.20 15.78 1.22
CA ASP A 200 5.65 17.12 1.24
C ASP A 200 4.11 17.14 1.37
N ILE A 201 3.49 15.97 1.52
CA ILE A 201 2.06 15.82 1.76
C ILE A 201 1.88 14.98 3.03
N LEU A 202 1.40 15.63 4.09
CA LEU A 202 1.12 14.98 5.38
C LEU A 202 -0.37 14.70 5.51
N ILE A 203 -0.71 13.46 5.84
CA ILE A 203 -2.07 13.06 6.19
C ILE A 203 -2.09 12.40 7.58
N GLU A 204 -3.24 12.45 8.23
CA GLU A 204 -3.59 11.59 9.34
C GLU A 204 -4.41 10.41 8.82
N HIS A 205 -4.10 9.21 9.30
CA HIS A 205 -4.84 7.98 8.99
C HIS A 205 -5.36 7.36 10.28
N ILE A 206 -6.68 7.34 10.45
CA ILE A 206 -7.36 6.82 11.64
C ILE A 206 -7.72 5.36 11.41
N SER A 207 -6.76 4.46 11.60
CA SER A 207 -6.87 3.06 11.17
C SER A 207 -6.95 2.05 12.32
N ASN A 208 -7.59 0.92 12.01
CA ASN A 208 -7.59 -0.32 12.79
C ASN A 208 -7.65 -1.54 11.86
N SER A 209 -6.79 -1.59 10.84
CA SER A 209 -6.78 -2.69 9.88
C SER A 209 -6.47 -4.03 10.56
N LYS A 210 -7.27 -5.04 10.26
CA LYS A 210 -7.05 -6.42 10.73
C LYS A 210 -6.39 -7.22 9.62
N LEU A 211 -5.29 -7.89 9.96
CA LEU A 211 -4.63 -8.85 9.09
C LEU A 211 -5.23 -10.24 9.35
N ASP A 212 -6.43 -10.46 8.84
CA ASP A 212 -7.23 -11.65 9.09
C ASP A 212 -7.01 -12.77 8.04
N ASN A 213 -7.88 -13.79 8.06
CA ASN A 213 -7.82 -14.89 7.10
C ASN A 213 -8.12 -14.47 5.66
N GLU A 214 -8.91 -13.42 5.44
CA GLU A 214 -9.14 -12.85 4.09
C GLU A 214 -7.85 -12.22 3.58
N TRP A 215 -7.18 -11.43 4.42
CA TRP A 215 -5.86 -10.87 4.11
C TRP A 215 -4.85 -11.97 3.75
N LEU A 216 -4.75 -13.05 4.54
CA LEU A 216 -3.87 -14.19 4.27
C LEU A 216 -4.18 -14.87 2.93
N THR A 217 -5.46 -14.95 2.57
CA THR A 217 -5.90 -15.53 1.29
C THR A 217 -5.49 -14.65 0.12
N ASN A 218 -5.74 -13.34 0.19
CA ASN A 218 -5.35 -12.37 -0.82
C ASN A 218 -3.82 -12.26 -0.96
N ALA A 219 -3.07 -12.39 0.15
CA ALA A 219 -1.61 -12.50 0.11
C ALA A 219 -1.16 -13.68 -0.77
N ARG A 220 -1.79 -14.85 -0.62
CA ARG A 220 -1.47 -16.02 -1.46
C ARG A 220 -1.77 -15.80 -2.94
N ILE A 221 -2.89 -15.11 -3.25
CA ILE A 221 -3.25 -14.75 -4.63
C ILE A 221 -2.19 -13.81 -5.20
N PHE A 222 -1.85 -12.73 -4.49
CA PHE A 222 -0.85 -11.74 -4.90
C PHE A 222 0.51 -12.40 -5.21
N PHE A 223 1.06 -13.14 -4.27
CA PHE A 223 2.37 -13.76 -4.44
C PHE A 223 2.37 -14.92 -5.47
N THR A 224 1.21 -15.49 -5.78
CA THR A 224 1.08 -16.46 -6.88
C THR A 224 1.03 -15.75 -8.24
N LYS A 225 0.28 -14.66 -8.34
CA LYS A 225 0.18 -13.82 -9.55
C LYS A 225 1.55 -13.26 -9.96
N TRP A 226 2.28 -12.70 -9.00
CA TRP A 226 3.52 -11.96 -9.24
C TRP A 226 4.82 -12.76 -9.08
N LYS A 227 4.74 -14.07 -8.84
CA LYS A 227 5.89 -14.96 -8.51
C LYS A 227 7.07 -14.86 -9.47
N ASN A 228 6.84 -14.56 -10.74
CA ASN A 228 7.89 -14.57 -11.79
C ASN A 228 8.67 -13.24 -11.85
N CYS A 229 8.14 -12.15 -11.28
CA CYS A 229 8.84 -10.87 -11.22
C CYS A 229 9.35 -10.52 -9.82
N LEU A 230 8.89 -11.23 -8.79
CA LEU A 230 9.40 -11.05 -7.42
C LEU A 230 10.73 -11.79 -7.22
N PRO A 231 11.62 -11.30 -6.35
CA PRO A 231 11.50 -10.07 -5.55
C PRO A 231 11.76 -8.82 -6.39
N ILE A 232 11.12 -7.72 -6.02
CA ILE A 232 11.34 -6.40 -6.62
C ILE A 232 11.95 -5.46 -5.59
N VAL A 233 12.86 -4.60 -6.04
CA VAL A 233 13.53 -3.63 -5.19
C VAL A 233 13.77 -2.33 -5.96
N SER A 234 13.53 -1.18 -5.33
CA SER A 234 13.71 0.15 -5.93
C SER A 234 15.04 0.83 -5.55
N TYR A 235 15.94 0.13 -4.87
CA TYR A 235 17.26 0.63 -4.47
C TYR A 235 18.29 -0.51 -4.45
N PRO A 236 19.60 -0.24 -4.53
CA PRO A 236 20.63 -1.27 -4.43
C PRO A 236 20.59 -1.97 -3.06
N VAL A 237 20.47 -3.29 -3.06
CA VAL A 237 20.41 -4.14 -1.86
C VAL A 237 21.54 -5.15 -1.88
N SER A 238 22.42 -5.13 -0.88
CA SER A 238 23.47 -6.12 -0.70
C SER A 238 22.91 -7.48 -0.26
N ALA A 239 23.69 -8.56 -0.44
CA ALA A 239 23.30 -9.89 0.03
C ALA A 239 23.08 -9.94 1.56
N LYS A 240 23.81 -9.13 2.34
CA LYS A 240 23.67 -9.03 3.79
C LYS A 240 22.34 -8.35 4.15
N GLU A 241 22.03 -7.22 3.54
CA GLU A 241 20.75 -6.52 3.73
C GLU A 241 19.58 -7.41 3.34
N ARG A 242 19.65 -8.07 2.17
CA ARG A 242 18.60 -8.99 1.74
C ARG A 242 18.29 -10.08 2.77
N ARG A 243 19.31 -10.63 3.44
CA ARG A 243 19.11 -11.58 4.54
C ARG A 243 18.30 -10.98 5.68
N VAL A 244 18.60 -9.74 6.05
CA VAL A 244 17.86 -9.01 7.10
C VAL A 244 16.41 -8.83 6.68
N LEU A 245 16.17 -8.32 5.47
CA LEU A 245 14.82 -8.04 4.94
C LEU A 245 13.95 -9.31 4.88
N GLU A 246 14.50 -10.41 4.35
CA GLU A 246 13.77 -11.69 4.29
C GLU A 246 13.53 -12.28 5.68
N LYS A 247 14.48 -12.13 6.60
CA LYS A 247 14.30 -12.57 7.99
C LYS A 247 13.17 -11.79 8.66
N ASN A 248 13.17 -10.46 8.54
CA ASN A 248 12.14 -9.59 9.10
C ASN A 248 10.77 -9.95 8.53
N ASN A 249 10.69 -10.11 7.19
CA ASN A 249 9.47 -10.52 6.51
C ASN A 249 8.91 -11.84 7.07
N LEU A 250 9.77 -12.87 7.22
CA LEU A 250 9.36 -14.16 7.75
C LEU A 250 8.89 -14.07 9.22
N GLN A 251 9.59 -13.31 10.05
CA GLN A 251 9.22 -13.14 11.46
C GLN A 251 7.84 -12.49 11.60
N THR A 252 7.60 -11.41 10.86
CA THR A 252 6.33 -10.70 10.86
C THR A 252 5.20 -11.58 10.34
N MET A 253 5.44 -12.30 9.24
CA MET A 253 4.43 -13.20 8.68
C MET A 253 4.11 -14.38 9.60
N ASN A 254 5.11 -14.97 10.25
CA ASN A 254 4.88 -16.05 11.23
C ASN A 254 4.00 -15.55 12.38
N TYR A 255 4.21 -14.33 12.84
CA TYR A 255 3.34 -13.71 13.85
C TYR A 255 1.89 -13.62 13.33
N ILE A 256 1.68 -13.03 12.15
CA ILE A 256 0.34 -12.85 11.55
C ILE A 256 -0.37 -14.21 11.33
N ILE A 257 0.36 -15.20 10.83
CA ILE A 257 -0.18 -16.55 10.59
C ILE A 257 -0.64 -17.20 11.89
N ASN A 258 0.15 -17.07 12.96
CA ASN A 258 -0.17 -17.64 14.28
C ASN A 258 -1.37 -16.92 14.94
N GLU A 259 -1.46 -15.59 14.86
CA GLU A 259 -2.62 -14.82 15.32
C GLU A 259 -3.93 -15.27 14.66
N ASN A 260 -3.84 -15.76 13.41
CA ASN A 260 -4.97 -16.31 12.68
C ASN A 260 -5.19 -17.83 12.91
N ASN A 261 -4.60 -18.39 13.96
CA ASN A 261 -4.70 -19.81 14.31
C ASN A 261 -4.25 -20.77 13.19
N ARG A 262 -3.28 -20.35 12.38
CA ARG A 262 -2.64 -21.17 11.33
C ARG A 262 -1.19 -21.48 11.69
N LYS A 263 -0.66 -22.55 11.11
CA LYS A 263 0.77 -22.89 11.26
C LYS A 263 1.55 -22.36 10.04
N PRO A 264 2.69 -21.68 10.24
CA PRO A 264 3.56 -21.25 9.14
C PRO A 264 3.97 -22.41 8.23
N SER A 265 4.27 -23.58 8.81
CA SER A 265 4.62 -24.80 8.06
C SER A 265 3.53 -25.26 7.08
N HIS A 266 2.27 -24.97 7.34
CA HIS A 266 1.15 -25.27 6.43
C HIS A 266 0.85 -24.12 5.45
N TYR A 267 1.20 -22.91 5.82
CA TYR A 267 0.95 -21.73 5.00
C TYR A 267 1.93 -21.62 3.81
N TYR A 268 3.24 -21.83 4.06
CA TYR A 268 4.25 -21.74 3.01
C TYR A 268 4.33 -22.99 2.14
N LYS A 269 4.41 -22.81 0.81
CA LYS A 269 4.68 -23.88 -0.14
C LYS A 269 6.13 -24.38 0.00
N PHE A 270 6.40 -25.60 -0.43
CA PHE A 270 7.74 -26.20 -0.35
C PHE A 270 8.84 -25.35 -1.03
N SER A 271 8.55 -24.80 -2.23
CA SER A 271 9.48 -23.89 -2.93
C SER A 271 9.79 -22.61 -2.18
N GLU A 272 8.79 -22.07 -1.46
CA GLU A 272 8.95 -20.87 -0.63
C GLU A 272 9.79 -21.17 0.61
N LYS A 273 9.59 -22.33 1.23
CA LYS A 273 10.44 -22.81 2.33
C LYS A 273 11.90 -22.96 1.88
N LEU A 274 12.13 -23.55 0.72
CA LEU A 274 13.47 -23.67 0.14
C LEU A 274 14.12 -22.30 -0.13
N TYR A 275 13.34 -21.33 -0.60
CA TYR A 275 13.80 -19.97 -0.78
C TYR A 275 14.21 -19.35 0.56
N LEU A 276 13.36 -19.45 1.58
CA LEU A 276 13.61 -18.92 2.91
C LEU A 276 14.82 -19.54 3.58
N LEU A 277 15.07 -20.83 3.39
CA LEU A 277 16.25 -21.52 3.95
C LEU A 277 17.58 -20.89 3.49
N ARG A 278 17.62 -20.23 2.34
CA ARG A 278 18.84 -19.53 1.85
C ARG A 278 19.17 -18.30 2.68
N TYR A 279 18.19 -17.70 3.34
CA TYR A 279 18.31 -16.44 4.08
C TYR A 279 18.19 -16.62 5.59
N CYS A 280 17.61 -17.72 6.05
CA CYS A 280 17.35 -17.99 7.46
C CYS A 280 18.44 -18.89 8.06
N CYS A 281 19.27 -18.31 8.95
CA CYS A 281 20.30 -19.05 9.70
C CYS A 281 19.90 -19.35 11.15
N ASP A 282 18.65 -19.04 11.53
CA ASP A 282 18.14 -19.14 12.89
C ASP A 282 17.38 -20.46 13.07
N LYS A 283 17.77 -21.28 14.09
CA LYS A 283 17.16 -22.56 14.40
C LYS A 283 15.65 -22.47 14.68
N LYS A 284 15.22 -21.38 15.33
CA LYS A 284 13.82 -21.13 15.66
C LYS A 284 12.97 -20.87 14.42
N MET A 285 13.50 -20.11 13.47
CA MET A 285 12.86 -19.86 12.17
C MET A 285 12.79 -21.12 11.31
N LEU A 286 13.85 -21.94 11.31
CA LEU A 286 13.84 -23.24 10.64
C LEU A 286 12.76 -24.16 11.21
N GLN A 287 12.63 -24.23 12.53
CA GLN A 287 11.60 -25.02 13.19
C GLN A 287 10.19 -24.56 12.78
N SER A 288 9.91 -23.24 12.73
CA SER A 288 8.59 -22.72 12.33
C SER A 288 8.21 -23.04 10.88
N LEU A 289 9.18 -23.28 9.99
CA LEU A 289 8.93 -23.66 8.61
C LEU A 289 8.73 -25.16 8.41
N ILE A 290 9.22 -25.99 9.33
CA ILE A 290 9.21 -27.46 9.23
C ILE A 290 8.02 -28.04 10.01
N TYR A 291 7.75 -27.53 11.20
CA TYR A 291 6.71 -28.02 12.14
C TYR A 291 5.55 -27.03 12.27
#